data_f7541736467675b5e9c1011caed1e328
#
_entry.id   f7541736467675b5e9c1011caed1e328
#
_cell.length_a   1.000
_cell.length_b   1.000
_cell.length_c   1.000
_cell.angle_alpha   90.00
_cell.angle_beta   90.00
_cell.angle_gamma   90.00
#
_symmetry.space_group_name_H-M   'P 1'
#
loop_
_entity.id
_entity.type
_entity.pdbx_description
1 polymer ?
#
loop_
_entity_poly.entity_id
_entity_poly.type
_entity_poly.pdbx_seq_one_letter_code
_entity_poly.pdbx_strand_id
1 'polypeptide(L)'
;MLDTTAVAAAAVLALFARPTSAQNWVLSQGGLTGVNAMQMTVAPAGNVVIIDKYEQNPLLDASGDHSLGSVYSTSSDTIRALNVKTNSFCATGTWLSNGTLANAGGNPRVDIGSGHSENGLQGLRLFNSCADSGSCDIYESPQRIRLTSWRWYPSSCRLPDGSAMIFGGAYGGGWTNFDALNNPTYEFFPPKNIHGYNGMRIPSPFLVDSLPHNMFPHMMLLPDNNIFVAANSLTMKFDWQTNTENRLPNLPNGQIVTYPMSGVGVLLPLTYENSYKPEVLLCGGSQLPDTMKENEVSSQSPTSKQCSRMVLDSAGIAAGWQTEDMPYGRVMADATILPDGKVLILNGGKTGTAGYGNVPDQIGQSNADNPAFTPVLYDPAAPAGSRFSSAGMPTSNIARLYHSVSTLLPDGRVMIAGSNPNADVETRPYKTEYQVEYISPPYMTKTRPTYTGLPATWGYNQNISLPVTMPTSLNPPALLCSLMDLGYSTHGVHMDMRMVKLRCNLASNRRTLIITSPPNANIYPPGPAWLFVCANGVPSRAQSVLMGTGASPPVDQGAIDYMLANTGGP
;
A
#
# COMPACT_ATOMS: atom_id res chain seq x y z
N MET A 1 -54.09 41.43 -50.07
CA MET A 1 -54.02 40.48 -48.92
C MET A 1 -52.58 40.12 -48.80
N LEU A 2 -51.91 40.69 -47.84
CA LEU A 2 -50.50 40.57 -47.63
C LEU A 2 -50.25 39.44 -46.59
N ASP A 3 -49.44 38.48 -46.98
CA ASP A 3 -49.05 37.34 -46.19
C ASP A 3 -47.73 37.68 -45.50
N THR A 4 -47.72 37.69 -44.17
CA THR A 4 -46.53 37.99 -43.35
C THR A 4 -45.98 36.71 -42.77
N THR A 5 -44.94 36.18 -43.40
CA THR A 5 -44.14 35.08 -42.86
C THR A 5 -43.14 35.61 -41.81
N ALA A 6 -43.33 35.22 -40.52
CA ALA A 6 -42.40 35.50 -39.45
C ALA A 6 -41.20 34.51 -39.49
N VAL A 7 -40.00 35.04 -39.67
CA VAL A 7 -38.75 34.29 -39.57
C VAL A 7 -38.33 34.26 -38.11
N ALA A 8 -38.36 33.07 -37.49
CA ALA A 8 -37.79 32.85 -36.14
C ALA A 8 -36.30 32.65 -36.24
N ALA A 9 -35.52 33.58 -35.71
CA ALA A 9 -34.07 33.45 -35.56
C ALA A 9 -33.74 32.58 -34.31
N ALA A 10 -33.23 31.37 -34.54
CA ALA A 10 -32.69 30.52 -33.50
C ALA A 10 -31.26 30.99 -33.14
N ALA A 11 -31.11 31.59 -31.96
CA ALA A 11 -29.79 31.91 -31.40
C ALA A 11 -29.12 30.63 -30.87
N VAL A 12 -28.08 30.17 -31.58
CA VAL A 12 -27.20 29.09 -31.11
C VAL A 12 -26.26 29.67 -30.06
N LEU A 13 -26.50 29.40 -28.76
CA LEU A 13 -25.52 29.64 -27.69
C LEU A 13 -24.38 28.65 -27.85
N ALA A 14 -23.28 29.06 -28.45
CA ALA A 14 -22.02 28.35 -28.38
C ALA A 14 -21.45 28.48 -26.94
N LEU A 15 -21.64 27.46 -26.13
CA LEU A 15 -20.90 27.30 -24.86
C LEU A 15 -19.43 27.10 -25.21
N PHE A 16 -18.65 28.19 -25.17
CA PHE A 16 -17.20 28.09 -25.16
C PHE A 16 -16.80 27.45 -23.84
N ALA A 17 -16.50 26.15 -23.85
CA ALA A 17 -15.77 25.50 -22.78
C ALA A 17 -14.44 26.26 -22.63
N ARG A 18 -14.29 27.00 -21.52
CA ARG A 18 -13.00 27.60 -21.17
C ARG A 18 -11.98 26.45 -21.09
N PRO A 19 -10.82 26.54 -21.76
CA PRO A 19 -9.78 25.56 -21.56
C PRO A 19 -9.41 25.61 -20.08
N THR A 20 -9.74 24.56 -19.34
CA THR A 20 -9.19 24.34 -18.03
C THR A 20 -7.69 24.26 -18.25
N SER A 21 -6.92 25.20 -17.71
CA SER A 21 -5.46 25.11 -17.73
C SER A 21 -5.09 23.71 -17.22
N ALA A 22 -4.41 22.93 -18.07
CA ALA A 22 -3.96 21.60 -17.71
C ALA A 22 -3.23 21.72 -16.36
N GLN A 23 -3.72 21.04 -15.36
CA GLN A 23 -3.09 21.04 -14.03
C GLN A 23 -1.78 20.28 -14.22
N ASN A 24 -0.66 20.97 -14.12
CA ASN A 24 0.64 20.37 -14.38
C ASN A 24 1.08 19.54 -13.16
N TRP A 25 1.08 18.24 -13.32
CA TRP A 25 1.83 17.34 -12.47
C TRP A 25 3.32 17.44 -12.82
N VAL A 26 4.19 17.34 -11.83
CA VAL A 26 5.64 17.44 -12.05
C VAL A 26 6.32 16.18 -11.56
N LEU A 27 7.17 15.60 -12.40
CA LEU A 27 8.09 14.52 -12.04
C LEU A 27 9.47 15.15 -11.78
N SER A 28 10.08 14.79 -10.67
CA SER A 28 11.46 15.18 -10.34
C SER A 28 12.23 13.99 -9.78
N GLN A 29 13.54 13.99 -9.96
CA GLN A 29 14.42 12.98 -9.39
C GLN A 29 14.91 13.43 -8.00
N GLY A 30 15.05 12.44 -7.10
CA GLY A 30 15.70 12.57 -5.80
C GLY A 30 17.09 11.93 -5.80
N GLY A 31 17.57 11.49 -4.63
CA GLY A 31 18.81 10.73 -4.48
C GLY A 31 18.67 9.25 -4.83
N LEU A 32 19.70 8.49 -4.43
CA LEU A 32 19.72 7.02 -4.59
C LEU A 32 19.37 6.35 -3.25
N THR A 33 18.64 5.24 -3.32
CA THR A 33 18.20 4.49 -2.15
C THR A 33 19.29 3.61 -1.53
N GLY A 34 20.35 3.31 -2.27
CA GLY A 34 21.46 2.47 -1.84
C GLY A 34 21.19 0.98 -1.78
N VAL A 35 19.93 0.60 -1.54
CA VAL A 35 19.37 -0.75 -1.69
C VAL A 35 18.17 -0.66 -2.64
N ASN A 36 17.81 -1.73 -3.36
CA ASN A 36 16.60 -1.68 -4.16
C ASN A 36 15.36 -1.55 -3.26
N ALA A 37 14.46 -0.63 -3.59
CA ALA A 37 13.24 -0.41 -2.81
C ALA A 37 12.17 -1.47 -3.17
N MET A 38 12.38 -2.70 -2.71
CA MET A 38 11.40 -3.78 -2.84
C MET A 38 10.21 -3.57 -1.89
N GLN A 39 10.48 -3.02 -0.70
CA GLN A 39 9.49 -2.69 0.33
C GLN A 39 9.75 -1.27 0.82
N MET A 40 8.69 -0.50 1.06
CA MET A 40 8.82 0.90 1.44
C MET A 40 7.65 1.38 2.32
N THR A 41 7.99 2.17 3.34
CA THR A 41 7.01 2.90 4.17
C THR A 41 7.59 4.20 4.66
N VAL A 42 6.74 5.21 4.90
CA VAL A 42 7.15 6.46 5.55
C VAL A 42 7.06 6.28 7.07
N ALA A 43 8.14 6.54 7.77
CA ALA A 43 8.16 6.48 9.23
C ALA A 43 7.50 7.73 9.87
N PRO A 44 6.99 7.65 11.11
CA PRO A 44 6.37 8.78 11.80
C PRO A 44 7.23 10.05 11.89
N ALA A 45 8.55 9.93 11.85
CA ALA A 45 9.48 11.06 11.80
C ALA A 45 9.60 11.72 10.41
N GLY A 46 8.99 11.12 9.36
CA GLY A 46 9.01 11.63 7.99
C GLY A 46 10.09 11.05 7.09
N ASN A 47 10.99 10.24 7.61
CA ASN A 47 11.97 9.47 6.83
C ASN A 47 11.31 8.28 6.17
N VAL A 48 11.94 7.75 5.13
CA VAL A 48 11.45 6.56 4.42
C VAL A 48 12.32 5.36 4.80
N VAL A 49 11.65 4.31 5.30
CA VAL A 49 12.28 3.00 5.55
C VAL A 49 12.15 2.18 4.28
N ILE A 50 13.26 1.67 3.80
CA ILE A 50 13.38 0.86 2.60
C ILE A 50 13.99 -0.47 3.01
N ILE A 51 13.39 -1.58 2.57
CA ILE A 51 13.86 -2.94 2.85
C ILE A 51 13.90 -3.72 1.55
N ASP A 52 14.95 -4.48 1.37
CA ASP A 52 15.25 -5.29 0.19
C ASP A 52 15.49 -6.75 0.56
N LYS A 53 15.81 -7.56 -0.43
CA LYS A 53 16.39 -8.90 -0.29
C LYS A 53 17.90 -8.82 -0.13
N TYR A 54 18.54 -9.93 0.28
CA TYR A 54 19.99 -10.02 0.25
C TYR A 54 20.47 -10.16 -1.21
N GLU A 55 21.24 -9.17 -1.65
CA GLU A 55 21.86 -9.06 -2.97
C GLU A 55 23.06 -8.11 -2.90
N GLN A 56 23.85 -8.01 -3.96
CA GLN A 56 25.05 -7.17 -4.02
C GLN A 56 24.74 -5.66 -4.12
N ASN A 57 23.88 -5.16 -3.24
CA ASN A 57 23.55 -3.73 -3.15
C ASN A 57 24.81 -2.87 -2.93
N PRO A 58 24.90 -1.65 -3.51
CA PRO A 58 26.07 -0.79 -3.33
C PRO A 58 26.22 -0.24 -1.91
N LEU A 59 25.13 -0.16 -1.13
CA LEU A 59 25.18 0.28 0.26
C LEU A 59 25.69 -0.85 1.15
N LEU A 60 26.72 -0.56 1.94
CA LEU A 60 27.24 -1.51 2.92
C LEU A 60 26.74 -1.15 4.33
N ASP A 61 26.55 -2.15 5.15
CA ASP A 61 26.24 -2.01 6.56
C ASP A 61 27.51 -1.73 7.42
N ALA A 62 27.35 -1.64 8.73
CA ALA A 62 28.45 -1.35 9.65
C ALA A 62 29.50 -2.49 9.74
N SER A 63 29.18 -3.70 9.31
CA SER A 63 30.10 -4.84 9.23
C SER A 63 30.89 -4.87 7.92
N GLY A 64 30.50 -4.07 6.93
CA GLY A 64 31.08 -4.05 5.59
C GLY A 64 30.40 -5.05 4.64
N ASP A 65 29.28 -5.67 5.02
CA ASP A 65 28.48 -6.54 4.16
C ASP A 65 27.41 -5.72 3.42
N HIS A 66 26.83 -6.30 2.35
CA HIS A 66 25.77 -5.67 1.56
C HIS A 66 24.49 -5.49 2.41
N SER A 67 24.04 -4.24 2.52
CA SER A 67 22.86 -3.93 3.32
C SER A 67 21.56 -4.41 2.66
N LEU A 68 20.65 -4.96 3.49
CA LEU A 68 19.28 -5.29 3.08
C LEU A 68 18.30 -4.15 3.33
N GLY A 69 18.73 -3.03 3.91
CA GLY A 69 17.81 -1.94 4.17
C GLY A 69 18.50 -0.60 4.36
N SER A 70 17.74 0.46 4.16
CA SER A 70 18.18 1.83 4.38
C SER A 70 17.06 2.71 4.95
N VAL A 71 17.47 3.76 5.66
CA VAL A 71 16.63 4.92 5.95
C VAL A 71 17.03 6.03 5.00
N TYR A 72 16.05 6.51 4.25
CA TYR A 72 16.22 7.60 3.29
C TYR A 72 15.61 8.89 3.83
N SER A 73 16.38 9.97 3.89
CA SER A 73 15.92 11.31 4.25
C SER A 73 15.40 12.03 3.01
N THR A 74 14.12 12.36 2.97
CA THR A 74 13.51 13.10 1.86
C THR A 74 13.84 14.60 1.86
N SER A 75 14.48 15.09 2.92
CA SER A 75 14.87 16.50 3.08
C SER A 75 16.28 16.78 2.55
N SER A 76 17.18 15.80 2.60
CA SER A 76 18.58 15.92 2.21
C SER A 76 19.02 14.95 1.11
N ASP A 77 18.13 14.04 0.69
CA ASP A 77 18.41 12.96 -0.27
C ASP A 77 19.60 12.06 0.16
N THR A 78 19.77 11.89 1.48
CA THR A 78 20.83 11.06 2.06
C THR A 78 20.27 9.74 2.57
N ILE A 79 21.13 8.73 2.65
CA ILE A 79 20.79 7.37 3.11
C ILE A 79 21.67 6.96 4.29
N ARG A 80 21.13 6.07 5.10
CA ARG A 80 21.85 5.36 6.16
C ARG A 80 21.46 3.87 6.11
N ALA A 81 22.44 2.98 6.14
CA ALA A 81 22.21 1.56 6.17
C ALA A 81 21.45 1.14 7.46
N LEU A 82 20.62 0.12 7.33
CA LEU A 82 20.01 -0.61 8.43
C LEU A 82 20.69 -1.96 8.60
N ASN A 83 20.89 -2.38 9.85
CA ASN A 83 21.47 -3.67 10.18
C ASN A 83 20.40 -4.77 10.16
N VAL A 84 19.97 -5.19 8.99
CA VAL A 84 19.03 -6.29 8.76
C VAL A 84 19.83 -7.55 8.55
N LYS A 85 19.61 -8.60 9.36
CA LYS A 85 20.37 -9.86 9.33
C LYS A 85 19.65 -10.97 8.57
N THR A 86 18.35 -11.13 8.85
CA THR A 86 17.54 -12.19 8.22
C THR A 86 17.07 -11.74 6.85
N ASN A 87 17.05 -12.64 5.87
CA ASN A 87 16.63 -12.33 4.49
C ASN A 87 15.17 -11.89 4.43
N SER A 88 14.95 -10.62 4.18
CA SER A 88 13.63 -9.98 4.10
C SER A 88 12.94 -10.10 2.74
N PHE A 89 13.48 -10.94 1.84
CA PHE A 89 12.91 -11.12 0.51
C PHE A 89 11.44 -11.54 0.58
N CYS A 90 10.57 -10.68 0.03
CA CYS A 90 9.12 -10.87 0.02
C CYS A 90 8.46 -10.98 1.42
N ALA A 91 9.05 -10.30 2.41
CA ALA A 91 8.41 -10.09 3.70
C ALA A 91 7.23 -9.10 3.59
N THR A 92 6.36 -9.12 4.57
CA THR A 92 5.28 -8.14 4.75
C THR A 92 5.62 -7.12 5.83
N GLY A 93 4.84 -6.05 5.98
CA GLY A 93 5.04 -5.08 7.05
C GLY A 93 3.78 -4.33 7.45
N THR A 94 3.72 -3.91 8.70
CA THR A 94 2.64 -3.11 9.28
C THR A 94 3.14 -2.28 10.47
N TRP A 95 2.54 -1.13 10.72
CA TRP A 95 2.79 -0.31 11.89
C TRP A 95 1.89 -0.75 13.05
N LEU A 96 2.46 -0.98 14.23
CA LEU A 96 1.72 -1.31 15.45
C LEU A 96 1.16 -0.05 16.14
N SER A 97 0.28 -0.26 17.14
CA SER A 97 -0.38 0.85 17.87
C SER A 97 0.58 1.85 18.53
N ASN A 98 1.76 1.41 18.92
CA ASN A 98 2.80 2.23 19.55
C ASN A 98 3.74 2.94 18.56
N GLY A 99 3.50 2.79 17.24
CA GLY A 99 4.36 3.36 16.21
C GLY A 99 5.62 2.54 15.91
N THR A 100 5.70 1.29 16.35
CA THR A 100 6.74 0.34 15.95
C THR A 100 6.34 -0.30 14.62
N LEU A 101 7.23 -0.31 13.63
CA LEU A 101 7.07 -1.11 12.41
C LEU A 101 7.42 -2.56 12.71
N ALA A 102 6.55 -3.49 12.33
CA ALA A 102 6.80 -4.92 12.31
C ALA A 102 6.91 -5.39 10.85
N ASN A 103 8.08 -5.89 10.46
CA ASN A 103 8.31 -6.54 9.17
C ASN A 103 8.45 -8.05 9.41
N ALA A 104 7.69 -8.88 8.69
CA ALA A 104 7.47 -10.27 9.02
C ALA A 104 7.59 -11.20 7.81
N GLY A 105 8.21 -12.36 8.02
CA GLY A 105 8.49 -13.36 6.98
C GLY A 105 9.74 -13.04 6.18
N GLY A 106 9.91 -13.72 5.06
CA GLY A 106 11.07 -13.56 4.18
C GLY A 106 11.48 -14.86 3.50
N ASN A 107 12.75 -14.98 3.17
CA ASN A 107 13.32 -16.06 2.38
C ASN A 107 14.35 -16.89 3.19
N PRO A 108 14.67 -18.11 2.79
CA PRO A 108 15.81 -18.83 3.34
C PRO A 108 17.11 -18.03 3.27
N ARG A 109 18.13 -18.52 4.00
CA ARG A 109 19.49 -18.01 3.93
C ARG A 109 19.97 -17.99 2.47
N VAL A 110 20.65 -16.92 2.11
CA VAL A 110 21.34 -16.74 0.82
C VAL A 110 22.78 -16.37 1.10
N ASP A 111 23.71 -17.03 0.38
CA ASP A 111 25.14 -16.75 0.41
C ASP A 111 25.54 -16.14 -0.96
N ILE A 112 26.17 -14.96 -0.96
CA ILE A 112 26.64 -14.27 -2.16
C ILE A 112 28.07 -13.75 -1.88
N GLY A 113 29.04 -14.19 -2.67
CA GLY A 113 30.44 -13.82 -2.47
C GLY A 113 30.96 -14.29 -1.11
N SER A 114 31.44 -13.38 -0.28
CA SER A 114 31.90 -13.65 1.10
C SER A 114 30.83 -13.34 2.16
N GLY A 115 29.73 -12.72 1.77
CA GLY A 115 28.65 -12.32 2.68
C GLY A 115 27.46 -13.27 2.63
N HIS A 116 26.55 -13.13 3.58
CA HIS A 116 25.33 -13.94 3.64
C HIS A 116 24.21 -13.24 4.42
N SER A 117 22.98 -13.68 4.17
CA SER A 117 21.85 -13.39 5.06
C SER A 117 21.56 -14.58 5.98
N GLU A 118 20.94 -14.32 7.13
CA GLU A 118 20.30 -15.36 7.93
C GLU A 118 18.97 -15.80 7.30
N ASN A 119 18.41 -16.93 7.78
CA ASN A 119 17.09 -17.40 7.36
C ASN A 119 15.97 -16.44 7.81
N GLY A 120 15.21 -15.90 6.87
CA GLY A 120 14.14 -14.92 7.11
C GLY A 120 12.73 -15.48 7.13
N LEU A 121 12.51 -16.77 6.85
CA LEU A 121 11.15 -17.35 6.72
C LEU A 121 10.29 -17.19 7.99
N GLN A 122 10.90 -17.20 9.18
CA GLN A 122 10.24 -16.88 10.45
C GLN A 122 10.67 -15.51 11.00
N GLY A 123 11.41 -14.73 10.20
CA GLY A 123 11.95 -13.45 10.61
C GLY A 123 10.86 -12.48 11.06
N LEU A 124 11.10 -11.80 12.17
CA LEU A 124 10.31 -10.70 12.65
C LEU A 124 11.26 -9.56 13.04
N ARG A 125 11.16 -8.46 12.31
CA ARG A 125 12.04 -7.30 12.39
C ARG A 125 11.25 -6.12 12.88
N LEU A 126 11.73 -5.48 13.96
CA LEU A 126 11.06 -4.33 14.57
C LEU A 126 11.89 -3.07 14.32
N PHE A 127 11.22 -2.00 13.92
CA PHE A 127 11.85 -0.69 13.74
C PHE A 127 11.07 0.39 14.48
N ASN A 128 11.78 1.15 15.30
CA ASN A 128 11.24 2.35 15.95
C ASN A 128 11.81 3.59 15.27
N SER A 129 10.93 4.46 14.81
CA SER A 129 11.30 5.67 14.08
C SER A 129 12.10 6.65 14.95
N CYS A 130 13.08 7.30 14.38
CA CYS A 130 13.82 8.40 14.97
C CYS A 130 13.97 9.56 13.98
N ALA A 131 14.38 10.72 14.48
CA ALA A 131 14.75 11.87 13.62
C ALA A 131 15.96 11.55 12.73
N ASP A 132 16.21 12.35 11.71
CA ASP A 132 17.27 12.13 10.71
C ASP A 132 18.67 11.91 11.32
N SER A 133 18.97 12.62 12.41
CA SER A 133 20.24 12.51 13.13
C SER A 133 20.32 11.30 14.08
N GLY A 134 19.23 10.52 14.16
CA GLY A 134 19.14 9.40 15.10
C GLY A 134 19.81 8.13 14.59
N SER A 135 20.06 7.21 15.50
CA SER A 135 20.68 5.91 15.25
C SER A 135 19.67 4.75 15.30
N CYS A 136 18.39 5.00 14.97
CA CYS A 136 17.37 3.95 14.94
C CYS A 136 17.74 2.87 13.93
N ASP A 137 17.55 1.61 14.34
CA ASP A 137 17.94 0.46 13.55
C ASP A 137 16.88 -0.66 13.68
N ILE A 138 17.02 -1.68 12.87
CA ILE A 138 16.21 -2.90 12.95
C ILE A 138 16.64 -3.69 14.19
N TYR A 139 15.63 -4.13 14.95
CA TYR A 139 15.79 -5.08 16.04
C TYR A 139 15.29 -6.46 15.61
N GLU A 140 16.16 -7.45 15.69
CA GLU A 140 15.86 -8.86 15.45
C GLU A 140 16.35 -9.71 16.63
N SER A 141 15.54 -10.67 17.06
CA SER A 141 15.92 -11.63 18.10
C SER A 141 15.11 -12.93 17.93
N PRO A 142 15.49 -13.82 17.00
CA PRO A 142 14.68 -15.00 16.66
C PRO A 142 14.38 -15.93 17.84
N GLN A 143 15.22 -15.89 18.87
CA GLN A 143 14.99 -16.66 20.11
C GLN A 143 13.88 -16.08 21.00
N ARG A 144 13.50 -14.83 20.79
CA ARG A 144 12.49 -14.10 21.59
C ARG A 144 11.28 -13.69 20.79
N ILE A 145 11.48 -13.32 19.52
CA ILE A 145 10.43 -12.88 18.60
C ILE A 145 10.63 -13.57 17.24
N ARG A 146 9.63 -14.30 16.81
CA ARG A 146 9.58 -14.97 15.49
C ARG A 146 8.16 -15.33 15.14
N LEU A 147 7.94 -15.65 13.86
CA LEU A 147 6.68 -16.27 13.41
C LEU A 147 6.62 -17.75 13.84
N THR A 148 5.43 -18.29 13.93
CA THR A 148 5.20 -19.70 14.30
C THR A 148 5.52 -20.66 13.18
N SER A 149 5.54 -20.16 11.93
CA SER A 149 5.78 -20.95 10.71
C SER A 149 6.51 -20.14 9.66
N TRP A 150 7.07 -20.84 8.70
CA TRP A 150 7.72 -20.24 7.55
C TRP A 150 6.72 -19.51 6.68
N ARG A 151 7.05 -18.25 6.28
CA ARG A 151 6.21 -17.43 5.43
C ARG A 151 7.06 -16.63 4.44
N TRP A 152 6.97 -17.00 3.20
CA TRP A 152 7.45 -16.27 2.05
C TRP A 152 6.24 -15.72 1.30
N TYR A 153 6.18 -14.43 0.97
CA TYR A 153 5.00 -13.74 0.40
C TYR A 153 3.72 -13.73 1.27
N PRO A 154 3.80 -13.53 2.58
CA PRO A 154 2.59 -13.29 3.39
C PRO A 154 2.10 -11.86 3.22
N SER A 155 0.87 -11.59 3.59
CA SER A 155 0.36 -10.23 3.80
C SER A 155 0.12 -9.94 5.28
N SER A 156 0.00 -8.65 5.64
CA SER A 156 -0.33 -8.23 6.99
C SER A 156 -1.43 -7.17 7.02
N CYS A 157 -2.10 -7.09 8.17
CA CYS A 157 -3.13 -6.10 8.42
C CYS A 157 -3.13 -5.71 9.90
N ARG A 158 -3.14 -4.39 10.20
CA ARG A 158 -3.27 -3.90 11.57
C ARG A 158 -4.70 -4.02 12.06
N LEU A 159 -4.86 -4.59 13.26
CA LEU A 159 -6.14 -4.85 13.90
C LEU A 159 -6.57 -3.69 14.81
N PRO A 160 -7.86 -3.63 15.22
CA PRO A 160 -8.38 -2.57 16.08
C PRO A 160 -7.79 -2.52 17.49
N ASP A 161 -7.09 -3.55 17.94
CA ASP A 161 -6.32 -3.56 19.19
C ASP A 161 -4.86 -3.13 18.98
N GLY A 162 -4.49 -2.78 17.76
CA GLY A 162 -3.16 -2.32 17.39
C GLY A 162 -2.12 -3.41 17.16
N SER A 163 -2.49 -4.69 17.26
CA SER A 163 -1.65 -5.82 16.86
C SER A 163 -1.70 -6.05 15.35
N ALA A 164 -0.79 -6.89 14.84
CA ALA A 164 -0.74 -7.31 13.45
C ALA A 164 -1.34 -8.71 13.27
N MET A 165 -2.10 -8.93 12.18
CA MET A 165 -2.37 -10.25 11.62
C MET A 165 -1.41 -10.48 10.46
N ILE A 166 -0.76 -11.63 10.41
CA ILE A 166 0.07 -12.09 9.30
C ILE A 166 -0.64 -13.28 8.64
N PHE A 167 -0.90 -13.20 7.33
CA PHE A 167 -1.82 -14.09 6.64
C PHE A 167 -1.17 -14.70 5.40
N GLY A 168 -1.25 -16.03 5.27
CA GLY A 168 -0.80 -16.77 4.10
C GLY A 168 0.72 -16.85 3.94
N GLY A 169 1.15 -16.83 2.69
CA GLY A 169 2.51 -17.06 2.27
C GLY A 169 2.78 -18.53 1.93
N ALA A 170 4.04 -18.83 1.65
CA ALA A 170 4.50 -20.16 1.27
C ALA A 170 5.69 -20.60 2.13
N TYR A 171 5.94 -21.91 2.19
CA TYR A 171 7.11 -22.47 2.88
C TYR A 171 8.42 -22.35 2.09
N GLY A 172 8.35 -21.89 0.85
CA GLY A 172 9.50 -21.70 -0.02
C GLY A 172 9.11 -21.03 -1.32
N GLY A 173 10.11 -20.76 -2.18
CA GLY A 173 9.98 -20.03 -3.42
C GLY A 173 9.37 -20.86 -4.56
N GLY A 174 8.71 -20.16 -5.48
CA GLY A 174 8.14 -20.65 -6.73
C GLY A 174 7.47 -19.50 -7.48
N TRP A 175 7.25 -19.68 -8.79
CA TRP A 175 6.51 -18.69 -9.57
C TRP A 175 5.02 -18.66 -9.19
N THR A 176 4.45 -19.82 -8.87
CA THR A 176 3.11 -19.96 -8.27
C THR A 176 3.20 -20.75 -6.97
N ASN A 177 2.15 -20.67 -6.16
CA ASN A 177 2.01 -21.52 -4.98
C ASN A 177 1.34 -22.86 -5.35
N PHE A 178 1.53 -23.88 -4.54
CA PHE A 178 0.90 -25.19 -4.69
C PHE A 178 0.86 -25.93 -3.36
N ASP A 179 0.04 -26.95 -3.23
CA ASP A 179 -0.28 -27.64 -1.96
C ASP A 179 0.92 -27.90 -1.06
N ALA A 180 2.02 -28.41 -1.62
CA ALA A 180 3.20 -28.79 -0.83
C ALA A 180 3.98 -27.58 -0.27
N LEU A 181 3.86 -26.41 -0.88
CA LEU A 181 4.50 -25.17 -0.42
C LEU A 181 3.53 -24.22 0.27
N ASN A 182 2.23 -24.39 0.10
CA ASN A 182 1.23 -23.49 0.64
C ASN A 182 1.25 -23.49 2.17
N ASN A 183 1.27 -22.30 2.76
CA ASN A 183 1.00 -22.12 4.19
C ASN A 183 -0.41 -21.55 4.39
N PRO A 184 -1.47 -22.38 4.39
CA PRO A 184 -2.84 -21.94 4.43
C PRO A 184 -3.27 -21.56 5.86
N THR A 185 -2.49 -20.67 6.50
CA THR A 185 -2.71 -20.26 7.88
C THR A 185 -2.49 -18.78 8.08
N TYR A 186 -2.98 -18.27 9.20
CA TYR A 186 -2.65 -16.94 9.69
C TYR A 186 -2.18 -17.00 11.14
N GLU A 187 -1.53 -15.94 11.61
CA GLU A 187 -1.08 -15.78 12.98
C GLU A 187 -1.04 -14.30 13.38
N PHE A 188 -0.78 -14.02 14.64
CA PHE A 188 -0.79 -12.66 15.17
C PHE A 188 0.57 -12.25 15.73
N PHE A 189 0.86 -10.96 15.64
CA PHE A 189 1.96 -10.36 16.39
C PHE A 189 1.49 -9.13 17.17
N PRO A 190 1.68 -9.07 18.51
CA PRO A 190 2.12 -10.18 19.39
C PRO A 190 1.18 -11.40 19.31
N PRO A 191 1.69 -12.62 19.65
CA PRO A 191 0.89 -13.84 19.68
C PRO A 191 -0.36 -13.72 20.55
N LYS A 192 -1.46 -14.35 20.13
CA LYS A 192 -2.76 -14.32 20.84
C LYS A 192 -3.22 -15.73 21.19
N ASN A 193 -3.78 -15.91 22.38
CA ASN A 193 -4.56 -17.09 22.68
C ASN A 193 -6.00 -16.89 22.22
N ILE A 194 -6.30 -17.35 21.02
CA ILE A 194 -7.61 -17.20 20.35
C ILE A 194 -7.96 -18.48 19.60
N HIS A 195 -9.24 -18.83 19.54
CA HIS A 195 -9.77 -20.02 18.84
C HIS A 195 -9.15 -21.35 19.30
N GLY A 196 -8.56 -21.40 20.52
CA GLY A 196 -7.90 -22.58 21.06
C GLY A 196 -6.46 -22.81 20.58
N TYR A 197 -5.87 -21.88 19.81
CA TYR A 197 -4.54 -22.05 19.21
C TYR A 197 -3.38 -21.52 20.06
N ASN A 198 -3.63 -20.85 21.16
CA ASN A 198 -2.62 -20.41 22.15
C ASN A 198 -1.31 -19.89 21.56
N GLY A 199 -1.40 -18.84 20.73
CA GLY A 199 -0.25 -18.20 20.08
C GLY A 199 0.23 -18.87 18.79
N MET A 200 -0.30 -20.03 18.43
CA MET A 200 0.08 -20.75 17.21
C MET A 200 -0.72 -20.28 15.98
N ARG A 201 -0.21 -20.65 14.81
CA ARG A 201 -0.89 -20.39 13.51
C ARG A 201 -2.26 -21.08 13.44
N ILE A 202 -3.21 -20.43 12.76
CA ILE A 202 -4.60 -20.84 12.64
C ILE A 202 -4.91 -21.14 11.16
N PRO A 203 -5.57 -22.27 10.81
CA PRO A 203 -5.92 -22.61 9.43
C PRO A 203 -6.89 -21.62 8.79
N SER A 204 -6.73 -21.40 7.48
CA SER A 204 -7.65 -20.67 6.61
C SER A 204 -7.95 -21.47 5.35
N PRO A 205 -9.16 -22.05 5.21
CA PRO A 205 -9.62 -22.73 4.00
C PRO A 205 -9.57 -21.87 2.74
N PHE A 206 -9.77 -20.56 2.88
CA PHE A 206 -9.66 -19.61 1.76
C PHE A 206 -8.31 -19.68 1.07
N LEU A 207 -7.23 -19.86 1.82
CA LEU A 207 -5.88 -19.95 1.25
C LEU A 207 -5.62 -21.28 0.53
N VAL A 208 -6.40 -22.31 0.78
CA VAL A 208 -6.39 -23.56 0.00
C VAL A 208 -7.13 -23.34 -1.32
N ASP A 209 -8.36 -22.79 -1.23
CA ASP A 209 -9.23 -22.61 -2.39
C ASP A 209 -8.68 -21.59 -3.41
N SER A 210 -7.84 -20.65 -2.96
CA SER A 210 -7.26 -19.59 -3.81
C SER A 210 -5.93 -19.96 -4.48
N LEU A 211 -5.46 -21.20 -4.37
CA LEU A 211 -4.34 -21.70 -5.16
C LEU A 211 -4.67 -21.62 -6.67
N PRO A 212 -3.66 -21.47 -7.54
CA PRO A 212 -2.23 -21.36 -7.27
C PRO A 212 -1.73 -19.92 -7.07
N HIS A 213 -2.57 -18.90 -7.18
CA HIS A 213 -2.20 -17.49 -7.16
C HIS A 213 -2.63 -16.81 -5.85
N ASN A 214 -2.21 -17.32 -4.69
CA ASN A 214 -2.63 -16.83 -3.37
C ASN A 214 -1.52 -16.13 -2.56
N MET A 215 -0.37 -15.86 -3.17
CA MET A 215 0.74 -15.16 -2.53
C MET A 215 0.51 -13.65 -2.53
N PHE A 216 0.84 -12.95 -1.42
CA PHE A 216 0.51 -11.55 -1.17
C PHE A 216 -0.99 -11.25 -1.37
N PRO A 217 -1.90 -11.88 -0.61
CA PRO A 217 -3.31 -11.54 -0.66
C PRO A 217 -3.55 -10.07 -0.27
N HIS A 218 -4.48 -9.39 -0.95
CA HIS A 218 -4.91 -8.06 -0.53
C HIS A 218 -5.75 -8.17 0.75
N MET A 219 -5.41 -7.40 1.78
CA MET A 219 -6.08 -7.39 3.07
C MET A 219 -6.45 -5.97 3.49
N MET A 220 -7.68 -5.76 3.94
CA MET A 220 -8.16 -4.44 4.36
C MET A 220 -9.10 -4.58 5.56
N LEU A 221 -8.74 -3.99 6.71
CA LEU A 221 -9.63 -3.89 7.86
C LEU A 221 -10.85 -3.04 7.51
N LEU A 222 -12.05 -3.55 7.78
CA LEU A 222 -13.32 -2.89 7.50
C LEU A 222 -13.91 -2.22 8.75
N PRO A 223 -14.80 -1.23 8.58
CA PRO A 223 -15.47 -0.53 9.69
C PRO A 223 -16.28 -1.42 10.63
N ASP A 224 -16.68 -2.60 10.21
CA ASP A 224 -17.41 -3.58 11.02
C ASP A 224 -16.52 -4.63 11.69
N ASN A 225 -15.20 -4.37 11.76
CA ASN A 225 -14.18 -5.23 12.36
C ASN A 225 -13.88 -6.52 11.58
N ASN A 226 -14.45 -6.71 10.42
CA ASN A 226 -14.03 -7.78 9.52
C ASN A 226 -12.83 -7.35 8.68
N ILE A 227 -12.18 -8.31 8.03
CA ILE A 227 -11.11 -8.06 7.07
C ILE A 227 -11.60 -8.47 5.68
N PHE A 228 -11.56 -7.55 4.72
CA PHE A 228 -11.68 -7.92 3.32
C PHE A 228 -10.39 -8.61 2.88
N VAL A 229 -10.51 -9.74 2.21
CA VAL A 229 -9.37 -10.47 1.64
C VAL A 229 -9.67 -10.80 0.18
N ALA A 230 -8.67 -10.58 -0.69
CA ALA A 230 -8.69 -11.03 -2.08
C ALA A 230 -7.41 -11.79 -2.41
N ALA A 231 -7.56 -12.99 -3.00
CA ALA A 231 -6.46 -13.81 -3.50
C ALA A 231 -6.92 -14.61 -4.72
N ASN A 232 -6.08 -14.73 -5.75
CA ASN A 232 -6.47 -15.21 -7.06
C ASN A 232 -7.62 -14.36 -7.63
N SER A 233 -8.73 -14.96 -8.01
CA SER A 233 -9.99 -14.28 -8.34
C SER A 233 -11.04 -14.33 -7.22
N LEU A 234 -10.68 -14.94 -6.08
CA LEU A 234 -11.58 -15.14 -4.94
C LEU A 234 -11.53 -13.96 -3.98
N THR A 235 -12.67 -13.69 -3.34
CA THR A 235 -12.79 -12.67 -2.31
C THR A 235 -13.60 -13.15 -1.12
N MET A 236 -13.29 -12.64 0.06
CA MET A 236 -14.03 -12.92 1.28
C MET A 236 -14.08 -11.73 2.23
N LYS A 237 -15.04 -11.76 3.13
CA LYS A 237 -15.12 -10.95 4.33
C LYS A 237 -14.85 -11.87 5.52
N PHE A 238 -13.68 -11.71 6.12
CA PHE A 238 -13.19 -12.58 7.18
C PHE A 238 -13.48 -11.96 8.55
N ASP A 239 -14.32 -12.64 9.32
CA ASP A 239 -14.50 -12.34 10.73
C ASP A 239 -13.40 -13.06 11.54
N TRP A 240 -12.34 -12.30 11.82
CA TRP A 240 -11.19 -12.83 12.54
C TRP A 240 -11.47 -13.13 14.03
N GLN A 241 -12.52 -12.54 14.60
CA GLN A 241 -12.90 -12.77 16.00
C GLN A 241 -13.65 -14.09 16.20
N THR A 242 -14.38 -14.54 15.19
CA THR A 242 -15.11 -15.83 15.22
C THR A 242 -14.45 -16.90 14.34
N ASN A 243 -13.37 -16.55 13.63
CA ASN A 243 -12.71 -17.39 12.61
C ASN A 243 -13.67 -17.82 11.48
N THR A 244 -14.52 -16.89 11.03
CA THR A 244 -15.53 -17.19 10.01
C THR A 244 -15.19 -16.54 8.68
N GLU A 245 -15.05 -17.36 7.63
CA GLU A 245 -14.80 -16.94 6.26
C GLU A 245 -16.11 -16.79 5.47
N ASN A 246 -16.58 -15.55 5.30
CA ASN A 246 -17.77 -15.25 4.50
C ASN A 246 -17.35 -14.96 3.06
N ARG A 247 -17.56 -15.92 2.15
CA ARG A 247 -17.22 -15.77 0.73
C ARG A 247 -18.05 -14.66 0.10
N LEU A 248 -17.40 -13.83 -0.71
CA LEU A 248 -18.00 -12.78 -1.53
C LEU A 248 -18.02 -13.20 -3.00
N PRO A 249 -18.74 -12.49 -3.88
CA PRO A 249 -18.67 -12.75 -5.30
C PRO A 249 -17.24 -12.70 -5.83
N ASN A 250 -16.83 -13.67 -6.64
CA ASN A 250 -15.53 -13.70 -7.28
C ASN A 250 -15.33 -12.47 -8.17
N LEU A 251 -14.08 -12.10 -8.40
CA LEU A 251 -13.73 -11.05 -9.36
C LEU A 251 -14.23 -11.42 -10.77
N PRO A 252 -14.90 -10.50 -11.46
CA PRO A 252 -15.50 -10.81 -12.75
C PRO A 252 -14.46 -10.99 -13.85
N ASN A 253 -14.84 -11.69 -14.92
CA ASN A 253 -14.05 -11.93 -16.12
C ASN A 253 -12.73 -12.67 -15.87
N GLY A 254 -12.63 -13.45 -14.79
CA GLY A 254 -11.41 -14.19 -14.44
C GLY A 254 -10.23 -13.30 -14.05
N GLN A 255 -10.50 -12.09 -13.55
CA GLN A 255 -9.43 -11.20 -13.06
C GLN A 255 -8.71 -11.82 -11.87
N ILE A 256 -7.39 -11.97 -11.98
CA ILE A 256 -6.47 -12.43 -10.93
C ILE A 256 -5.65 -11.22 -10.49
N VAL A 257 -5.52 -11.00 -9.17
CA VAL A 257 -4.92 -9.76 -8.63
C VAL A 257 -3.73 -10.00 -7.68
N THR A 258 -3.36 -11.26 -7.46
CA THR A 258 -2.26 -11.63 -6.54
C THR A 258 -1.11 -12.29 -7.27
N TYR A 259 0.07 -12.29 -6.65
CA TYR A 259 1.31 -12.79 -7.26
C TYR A 259 1.15 -14.22 -7.84
N PRO A 260 1.65 -14.48 -9.06
CA PRO A 260 2.46 -13.59 -9.91
C PRO A 260 1.65 -12.65 -10.82
N MET A 261 0.33 -12.71 -10.77
CA MET A 261 -0.60 -11.88 -11.55
C MET A 261 -0.96 -10.57 -10.82
N SER A 262 0.01 -9.94 -10.15
CA SER A 262 -0.19 -8.87 -9.19
C SER A 262 -0.93 -7.67 -9.76
N GLY A 263 -2.14 -7.42 -9.26
CA GLY A 263 -2.88 -6.17 -9.40
C GLY A 263 -2.66 -5.25 -8.19
N VAL A 264 -3.43 -4.18 -8.09
CA VAL A 264 -3.47 -3.31 -6.92
C VAL A 264 -4.83 -3.39 -6.23
N GLY A 265 -4.83 -3.25 -4.88
CA GLY A 265 -6.03 -3.21 -4.07
C GLY A 265 -6.07 -1.95 -3.21
N VAL A 266 -7.23 -1.29 -3.15
CA VAL A 266 -7.45 -0.05 -2.39
C VAL A 266 -8.75 -0.11 -1.62
N LEU A 267 -8.71 0.14 -0.31
CA LEU A 267 -9.89 0.56 0.44
C LEU A 267 -10.10 2.04 0.14
N LEU A 268 -11.17 2.37 -0.60
CA LEU A 268 -11.48 3.75 -0.95
C LEU A 268 -11.74 4.61 0.29
N PRO A 269 -11.55 5.93 0.22
CA PRO A 269 -11.66 6.80 1.38
C PRO A 269 -12.92 6.60 2.20
N LEU A 270 -12.77 6.33 3.48
CA LEU A 270 -13.87 6.22 4.43
C LEU A 270 -14.38 7.60 4.81
N THR A 271 -15.68 7.87 4.60
CA THR A 271 -16.25 9.21 4.79
C THR A 271 -17.40 9.17 5.79
N TYR A 272 -17.45 10.16 6.67
CA TYR A 272 -18.51 10.26 7.68
C TYR A 272 -19.89 10.57 7.06
N GLU A 273 -19.94 11.16 5.86
CA GLU A 273 -21.19 11.48 5.16
C GLU A 273 -22.00 10.24 4.80
N ASN A 274 -21.33 9.14 4.52
CA ASN A 274 -21.96 7.85 4.22
C ASN A 274 -21.83 6.83 5.37
N SER A 275 -21.55 7.31 6.59
CA SER A 275 -21.33 6.47 7.78
C SER A 275 -20.15 5.49 7.63
N TYR A 276 -19.09 5.92 6.96
CA TYR A 276 -17.87 5.15 6.69
C TYR A 276 -18.12 3.83 5.94
N LYS A 277 -19.13 3.81 5.08
CA LYS A 277 -19.43 2.63 4.26
C LYS A 277 -18.20 2.21 3.47
N PRO A 278 -17.71 0.97 3.64
CA PRO A 278 -16.50 0.52 2.97
C PRO A 278 -16.75 0.19 1.52
N GLU A 279 -15.83 0.59 0.67
CA GLU A 279 -15.81 0.28 -0.74
C GLU A 279 -14.40 -0.10 -1.16
N VAL A 280 -14.25 -1.20 -1.88
CA VAL A 280 -12.95 -1.69 -2.34
C VAL A 280 -12.84 -1.57 -3.85
N LEU A 281 -11.61 -1.32 -4.29
CA LEU A 281 -11.22 -1.23 -5.70
C LEU A 281 -10.03 -2.16 -5.93
N LEU A 282 -10.13 -3.06 -6.92
CA LEU A 282 -9.06 -3.95 -7.36
C LEU A 282 -8.79 -3.71 -8.84
N CYS A 283 -7.58 -3.30 -9.22
CA CYS A 283 -7.24 -2.91 -10.58
C CYS A 283 -6.07 -3.70 -11.16
N GLY A 284 -6.11 -3.98 -12.45
CA GLY A 284 -4.99 -4.61 -13.16
C GLY A 284 -4.90 -6.11 -12.91
N GLY A 285 -3.67 -6.61 -12.83
CA GLY A 285 -3.41 -8.03 -12.75
C GLY A 285 -3.51 -8.73 -14.10
N SER A 286 -4.05 -9.94 -14.12
CA SER A 286 -4.18 -10.75 -15.34
C SER A 286 -5.59 -11.35 -15.46
N GLN A 287 -5.94 -11.76 -16.68
CA GLN A 287 -7.12 -12.56 -16.98
C GLN A 287 -6.71 -13.87 -17.71
N LEU A 288 -5.43 -14.23 -17.62
CA LEU A 288 -4.95 -15.52 -18.10
C LEU A 288 -5.55 -16.65 -17.23
N PRO A 289 -5.82 -17.82 -17.80
CA PRO A 289 -6.25 -18.97 -17.01
C PRO A 289 -5.27 -19.29 -15.88
N ASP A 290 -5.78 -19.54 -14.68
CA ASP A 290 -4.95 -19.86 -13.50
C ASP A 290 -4.29 -21.24 -13.56
N THR A 291 -4.66 -22.04 -14.56
CA THR A 291 -4.06 -23.35 -14.87
C THR A 291 -2.80 -23.27 -15.73
N MET A 292 -2.47 -22.07 -16.27
CA MET A 292 -1.27 -21.88 -17.10
C MET A 292 -0.02 -22.06 -16.26
N LYS A 293 0.94 -22.79 -16.83
CA LYS A 293 2.27 -22.99 -16.24
C LYS A 293 3.21 -21.86 -16.65
N GLU A 294 4.29 -21.69 -15.91
CA GLU A 294 5.30 -20.65 -16.17
C GLU A 294 5.85 -20.66 -17.60
N ASN A 295 6.06 -21.87 -18.18
CA ASN A 295 6.54 -22.05 -19.54
C ASN A 295 5.48 -21.84 -20.65
N GLU A 296 4.24 -21.62 -20.28
CA GLU A 296 3.12 -21.30 -21.18
C GLU A 296 2.80 -19.80 -21.20
N VAL A 297 3.37 -19.05 -20.25
CA VAL A 297 3.20 -17.60 -20.14
C VAL A 297 4.38 -16.88 -20.79
N SER A 298 4.10 -15.83 -21.54
CA SER A 298 5.09 -14.98 -22.22
C SER A 298 5.27 -13.66 -21.48
N SER A 299 6.45 -13.07 -21.56
CA SER A 299 6.68 -11.67 -21.16
C SER A 299 5.80 -10.69 -21.94
N GLN A 300 5.23 -11.13 -23.07
CA GLN A 300 4.30 -10.36 -23.89
C GLN A 300 2.82 -10.69 -23.61
N SER A 301 2.52 -11.60 -22.70
CA SER A 301 1.13 -11.91 -22.33
C SER A 301 0.37 -10.65 -21.90
N PRO A 302 -0.88 -10.44 -22.35
CA PRO A 302 -1.62 -9.23 -22.04
C PRO A 302 -1.95 -9.14 -20.53
N THR A 303 -1.83 -7.94 -19.97
CA THR A 303 -2.24 -7.66 -18.60
C THR A 303 -3.65 -7.07 -18.58
N SER A 304 -4.37 -7.22 -17.46
CA SER A 304 -5.72 -6.69 -17.32
C SER A 304 -5.71 -5.17 -17.14
N LYS A 305 -6.60 -4.47 -17.86
CA LYS A 305 -6.94 -3.07 -17.60
C LYS A 305 -8.15 -2.90 -16.70
N GLN A 306 -8.84 -4.00 -16.37
CA GLN A 306 -10.06 -4.00 -15.56
C GLN A 306 -9.77 -3.51 -14.14
N CYS A 307 -10.65 -2.64 -13.67
CA CYS A 307 -10.80 -2.30 -12.25
C CYS A 307 -12.18 -2.77 -11.80
N SER A 308 -12.20 -3.56 -10.73
CA SER A 308 -13.41 -4.09 -10.11
C SER A 308 -13.65 -3.37 -8.79
N ARG A 309 -14.84 -2.77 -8.62
CA ARG A 309 -15.24 -1.97 -7.46
C ARG A 309 -16.49 -2.56 -6.82
N MET A 310 -16.54 -2.65 -5.50
CA MET A 310 -17.69 -3.16 -4.76
C MET A 310 -17.85 -2.46 -3.41
N VAL A 311 -19.09 -2.06 -3.11
CA VAL A 311 -19.48 -1.62 -1.77
C VAL A 311 -19.70 -2.86 -0.89
N LEU A 312 -19.13 -2.88 0.31
CA LEU A 312 -19.13 -4.05 1.18
C LEU A 312 -20.23 -4.03 2.27
N ASP A 313 -21.38 -3.39 1.97
CA ASP A 313 -22.61 -3.60 2.72
C ASP A 313 -23.50 -4.65 2.04
N SER A 314 -24.59 -5.08 2.70
CA SER A 314 -25.46 -6.13 2.16
C SER A 314 -26.04 -5.78 0.78
N ALA A 315 -26.38 -4.53 0.52
CA ALA A 315 -26.92 -4.09 -0.77
C ALA A 315 -25.84 -4.08 -1.86
N GLY A 316 -24.64 -3.60 -1.54
CA GLY A 316 -23.52 -3.56 -2.49
C GLY A 316 -23.00 -4.96 -2.82
N ILE A 317 -22.92 -5.87 -1.85
CA ILE A 317 -22.56 -7.27 -2.06
C ILE A 317 -23.60 -7.96 -2.95
N ALA A 318 -24.89 -7.72 -2.73
CA ALA A 318 -25.95 -8.26 -3.57
C ALA A 318 -25.93 -7.70 -5.00
N ALA A 319 -25.51 -6.44 -5.18
CA ALA A 319 -25.32 -5.82 -6.51
C ALA A 319 -24.08 -6.35 -7.23
N GLY A 320 -23.09 -6.86 -6.50
CA GLY A 320 -21.85 -7.41 -7.03
C GLY A 320 -20.84 -6.36 -7.51
N TRP A 321 -19.83 -6.82 -8.22
CA TRP A 321 -18.75 -6.00 -8.74
C TRP A 321 -19.18 -5.11 -9.89
N GLN A 322 -18.78 -3.84 -9.84
CA GLN A 322 -18.86 -2.89 -10.95
C GLN A 322 -17.47 -2.79 -11.59
N THR A 323 -17.41 -2.92 -12.92
CA THR A 323 -16.15 -2.87 -13.66
C THR A 323 -16.01 -1.59 -14.47
N GLU A 324 -14.80 -1.06 -14.50
CA GLU A 324 -14.33 0.01 -15.36
C GLU A 324 -12.93 -0.31 -15.85
N ASP A 325 -12.51 0.25 -16.97
CA ASP A 325 -11.18 0.02 -17.51
C ASP A 325 -10.23 1.19 -17.26
N MET A 326 -9.00 0.90 -16.84
CA MET A 326 -7.87 1.81 -16.97
C MET A 326 -7.55 2.05 -18.46
N PRO A 327 -6.82 3.12 -18.82
CA PRO A 327 -6.40 3.36 -20.19
C PRO A 327 -5.61 2.20 -20.82
N TYR A 328 -4.89 1.43 -20.01
CA TYR A 328 -4.13 0.23 -20.42
C TYR A 328 -3.94 -0.72 -19.23
N GLY A 329 -3.65 -1.97 -19.54
CA GLY A 329 -3.41 -3.00 -18.54
C GLY A 329 -2.15 -2.76 -17.74
N ARG A 330 -2.13 -3.28 -16.50
CA ARG A 330 -0.96 -3.24 -15.61
C ARG A 330 -0.88 -4.49 -14.76
N VAL A 331 0.32 -5.04 -14.68
CA VAL A 331 0.74 -6.00 -13.64
C VAL A 331 1.83 -5.36 -12.80
N MET A 332 1.91 -5.67 -11.51
CA MET A 332 2.87 -5.08 -10.56
C MET A 332 2.78 -3.55 -10.45
N ALA A 333 1.60 -2.98 -10.70
CA ALA A 333 1.36 -1.58 -10.38
C ALA A 333 1.40 -1.36 -8.87
N ASP A 334 1.54 -0.10 -8.47
CA ASP A 334 1.28 0.34 -7.10
C ASP A 334 0.19 1.41 -7.11
N ALA A 335 -0.46 1.60 -5.98
CA ALA A 335 -1.50 2.60 -5.79
C ALA A 335 -1.25 3.41 -4.53
N THR A 336 -1.44 4.73 -4.61
CA THR A 336 -1.29 5.64 -3.48
C THR A 336 -2.50 6.57 -3.39
N ILE A 337 -3.18 6.57 -2.22
CA ILE A 337 -4.27 7.53 -1.94
C ILE A 337 -3.65 8.91 -1.67
N LEU A 338 -4.17 9.93 -2.34
CA LEU A 338 -3.76 11.33 -2.16
C LEU A 338 -4.59 12.01 -1.04
N PRO A 339 -4.10 13.11 -0.45
CA PRO A 339 -4.82 13.81 0.62
C PRO A 339 -6.21 14.35 0.24
N ASP A 340 -6.51 14.49 -1.05
CA ASP A 340 -7.83 14.88 -1.58
C ASP A 340 -8.78 13.70 -1.83
N GLY A 341 -8.34 12.46 -1.54
CA GLY A 341 -9.13 11.23 -1.66
C GLY A 341 -9.06 10.55 -3.02
N LYS A 342 -8.30 11.08 -3.97
CA LYS A 342 -8.04 10.43 -5.24
C LYS A 342 -6.95 9.36 -5.10
N VAL A 343 -6.91 8.43 -6.04
CA VAL A 343 -5.93 7.33 -6.06
C VAL A 343 -5.02 7.50 -7.27
N LEU A 344 -3.73 7.54 -7.03
CA LEU A 344 -2.71 7.53 -8.09
C LEU A 344 -2.25 6.09 -8.30
N ILE A 345 -2.45 5.55 -9.51
CA ILE A 345 -2.00 4.21 -9.92
C ILE A 345 -0.80 4.40 -10.85
N LEU A 346 0.30 3.75 -10.53
CA LEU A 346 1.58 3.97 -11.20
C LEU A 346 2.41 2.69 -11.26
N ASN A 347 3.58 2.72 -11.90
CA ASN A 347 4.47 1.57 -12.07
C ASN A 347 3.84 0.41 -12.87
N GLY A 348 4.56 -0.70 -12.95
CA GLY A 348 4.13 -1.96 -13.53
C GLY A 348 4.40 -2.11 -15.03
N GLY A 349 4.19 -3.33 -15.50
CA GLY A 349 4.28 -3.72 -16.92
C GLY A 349 2.92 -3.78 -17.59
N LYS A 350 2.84 -3.44 -18.87
CA LYS A 350 1.63 -3.58 -19.68
C LYS A 350 1.48 -4.99 -20.25
N THR A 351 2.54 -5.81 -20.13
CA THR A 351 2.56 -7.22 -20.55
C THR A 351 3.34 -8.07 -19.56
N GLY A 352 3.10 -9.38 -19.55
CA GLY A 352 3.80 -10.36 -18.75
C GLY A 352 3.22 -10.57 -17.35
N THR A 353 4.07 -10.98 -16.42
CA THR A 353 3.71 -11.27 -15.02
C THR A 353 4.77 -10.75 -14.05
N ALA A 354 4.47 -10.77 -12.76
CA ALA A 354 5.48 -10.50 -11.73
C ALA A 354 6.55 -11.61 -11.68
N GLY A 355 7.71 -11.28 -11.10
CA GLY A 355 8.82 -12.20 -10.94
C GLY A 355 9.90 -12.04 -12.00
N TYR A 356 10.85 -12.97 -11.97
CA TYR A 356 11.99 -13.03 -12.88
C TYR A 356 12.42 -14.47 -13.08
N GLY A 357 13.03 -14.75 -14.26
CA GLY A 357 13.65 -16.05 -14.55
C GLY A 357 12.69 -17.21 -14.82
N ASN A 358 11.37 -16.96 -14.98
CA ASN A 358 10.37 -18.03 -15.07
C ASN A 358 9.83 -18.24 -16.50
N VAL A 359 9.55 -17.15 -17.23
CA VAL A 359 8.95 -17.26 -18.57
C VAL A 359 10.00 -17.52 -19.66
N PRO A 360 9.66 -18.20 -20.77
CA PRO A 360 10.66 -18.59 -21.79
C PRO A 360 11.30 -17.41 -22.52
N ASP A 361 10.57 -16.31 -22.70
CA ASP A 361 10.95 -15.12 -23.47
C ASP A 361 11.18 -13.89 -22.59
N GLN A 362 11.76 -14.10 -21.41
CA GLN A 362 12.08 -13.02 -20.46
C GLN A 362 12.96 -11.93 -21.08
N ILE A 363 12.76 -10.69 -20.66
CA ILE A 363 13.58 -9.53 -21.07
C ILE A 363 14.68 -9.29 -20.02
N GLY A 364 15.93 -9.60 -20.34
CA GLY A 364 16.94 -9.79 -19.30
C GLY A 364 16.55 -10.97 -18.42
N GLN A 365 16.14 -10.72 -17.18
CA GLN A 365 15.51 -11.72 -16.32
C GLN A 365 14.01 -11.44 -16.04
N SER A 366 13.48 -10.31 -16.50
CA SER A 366 12.11 -9.89 -16.22
C SER A 366 11.07 -10.79 -16.89
N ASN A 367 10.08 -11.25 -16.12
CA ASN A 367 8.89 -11.94 -16.64
C ASN A 367 7.88 -10.99 -17.30
N ALA A 368 8.11 -9.68 -17.23
CA ALA A 368 7.23 -8.65 -17.78
C ALA A 368 8.00 -7.71 -18.72
N ASP A 369 7.24 -7.05 -19.61
CA ASP A 369 7.76 -6.07 -20.55
C ASP A 369 6.80 -4.87 -20.68
N ASN A 370 7.16 -3.94 -21.58
CA ASN A 370 6.37 -2.77 -21.89
C ASN A 370 6.00 -1.92 -20.63
N PRO A 371 7.01 -1.33 -19.93
CA PRO A 371 6.77 -0.58 -18.70
C PRO A 371 5.72 0.52 -18.86
N ALA A 372 4.88 0.69 -17.85
CA ALA A 372 3.84 1.69 -17.81
C ALA A 372 4.37 3.01 -17.23
N PHE A 373 5.02 3.81 -18.05
CA PHE A 373 5.74 5.03 -17.65
C PHE A 373 4.85 6.18 -17.20
N THR A 374 3.58 6.21 -17.60
CA THR A 374 2.64 7.31 -17.28
C THR A 374 1.67 6.87 -16.20
N PRO A 375 1.54 7.59 -15.07
CA PRO A 375 0.54 7.31 -14.05
C PRO A 375 -0.89 7.51 -14.53
N VAL A 376 -1.83 6.92 -13.79
CA VAL A 376 -3.27 7.10 -13.98
C VAL A 376 -3.87 7.57 -12.67
N LEU A 377 -4.64 8.66 -12.70
CA LEU A 377 -5.43 9.12 -11.56
C LEU A 377 -6.82 8.49 -11.61
N TYR A 378 -7.25 7.94 -10.50
CA TYR A 378 -8.61 7.49 -10.27
C TYR A 378 -9.31 8.44 -9.30
N ASP A 379 -10.43 9.03 -9.73
CA ASP A 379 -11.28 9.87 -8.88
C ASP A 379 -12.53 9.07 -8.49
N PRO A 380 -12.62 8.56 -7.24
CA PRO A 380 -13.74 7.75 -6.81
C PRO A 380 -15.09 8.50 -6.80
N ALA A 381 -15.06 9.84 -6.76
CA ALA A 381 -16.25 10.70 -6.76
C ALA A 381 -16.76 11.05 -8.16
N ALA A 382 -15.97 10.81 -9.19
CA ALA A 382 -16.40 11.05 -10.58
C ALA A 382 -17.45 10.02 -11.03
N PRO A 383 -18.31 10.39 -12.00
CA PRO A 383 -19.25 9.44 -12.59
C PRO A 383 -18.58 8.22 -13.22
N ALA A 384 -19.27 7.08 -13.22
CA ALA A 384 -18.81 5.88 -13.92
C ALA A 384 -18.46 6.19 -15.38
N GLY A 385 -17.37 5.61 -15.88
CA GLY A 385 -16.82 5.87 -17.22
C GLY A 385 -15.96 7.15 -17.33
N SER A 386 -15.85 7.93 -16.24
CA SER A 386 -15.06 9.19 -16.20
C SER A 386 -14.09 9.26 -15.03
N ARG A 387 -13.87 8.14 -14.31
CA ARG A 387 -13.04 8.10 -13.10
C ARG A 387 -11.54 8.08 -13.38
N PHE A 388 -11.13 7.58 -14.54
CA PHE A 388 -9.73 7.46 -14.90
C PHE A 388 -9.25 8.60 -15.78
N SER A 389 -8.08 9.16 -15.46
CA SER A 389 -7.43 10.20 -16.27
C SER A 389 -5.91 10.11 -16.16
N SER A 390 -5.23 10.25 -17.29
CA SER A 390 -3.80 10.54 -17.36
C SER A 390 -3.50 11.95 -17.86
N ALA A 391 -4.52 12.82 -17.95
CA ALA A 391 -4.37 14.17 -18.46
C ALA A 391 -3.41 15.01 -17.59
N GLY A 392 -2.38 15.56 -18.21
CA GLY A 392 -1.35 16.36 -17.53
C GLY A 392 -0.38 15.56 -16.66
N MET A 393 -0.45 14.21 -16.70
CA MET A 393 0.50 13.37 -15.99
C MET A 393 1.88 13.39 -16.65
N PRO A 394 2.96 13.42 -15.88
CA PRO A 394 4.30 13.28 -16.43
C PRO A 394 4.56 11.84 -16.86
N THR A 395 5.49 11.66 -17.77
CA THR A 395 5.97 10.35 -18.20
C THR A 395 7.39 10.17 -17.68
N SER A 396 7.64 9.12 -16.91
CA SER A 396 8.98 8.71 -16.49
C SER A 396 9.76 8.10 -17.66
N ASN A 397 11.06 8.04 -17.54
CA ASN A 397 11.95 7.25 -18.41
C ASN A 397 12.56 6.05 -17.67
N ILE A 398 12.16 5.82 -16.43
CA ILE A 398 12.63 4.70 -15.59
C ILE A 398 11.60 3.58 -15.63
N ALA A 399 12.04 2.39 -16.05
CA ALA A 399 11.20 1.18 -15.99
C ALA A 399 11.00 0.76 -14.53
N ARG A 400 9.76 0.79 -14.06
CA ARG A 400 9.36 0.38 -12.71
C ARG A 400 8.52 -0.89 -12.82
N LEU A 401 9.18 -2.03 -12.88
CA LEU A 401 8.58 -3.35 -12.97
C LEU A 401 8.57 -4.04 -11.60
N TYR A 402 8.93 -5.32 -11.55
CA TYR A 402 8.95 -6.09 -10.32
C TYR A 402 9.87 -5.47 -9.26
N HIS A 403 9.42 -5.46 -7.99
CA HIS A 403 10.10 -4.81 -6.87
C HIS A 403 10.17 -3.27 -6.99
N SER A 404 9.14 -2.63 -7.55
CA SER A 404 8.96 -1.19 -7.47
C SER A 404 7.79 -0.84 -6.55
N VAL A 405 7.88 0.30 -5.89
CA VAL A 405 6.95 0.75 -4.85
C VAL A 405 6.69 2.23 -4.89
N SER A 406 5.57 2.67 -4.28
CA SER A 406 5.25 4.08 -4.09
C SER A 406 4.68 4.36 -2.70
N THR A 407 4.81 5.60 -2.21
CA THR A 407 4.21 6.04 -0.95
C THR A 407 3.93 7.54 -0.94
N LEU A 408 2.90 7.95 -0.18
CA LEU A 408 2.58 9.35 0.07
C LEU A 408 3.55 9.93 1.11
N LEU A 409 4.18 11.05 0.79
CA LEU A 409 5.03 11.78 1.73
C LEU A 409 4.23 12.79 2.56
N PRO A 410 4.69 13.16 3.77
CA PRO A 410 4.03 14.17 4.60
C PRO A 410 3.98 15.56 3.97
N ASP A 411 4.78 15.83 2.95
CA ASP A 411 4.68 17.07 2.19
C ASP A 411 3.61 17.03 1.08
N GLY A 412 3.01 15.86 0.81
CA GLY A 412 1.96 15.66 -0.18
C GLY A 412 2.47 15.22 -1.56
N ARG A 413 3.77 15.04 -1.76
CA ARG A 413 4.32 14.38 -2.95
C ARG A 413 4.15 12.86 -2.83
N VAL A 414 4.19 12.17 -3.95
CA VAL A 414 4.32 10.71 -3.99
C VAL A 414 5.75 10.36 -4.36
N MET A 415 6.41 9.59 -3.49
CA MET A 415 7.73 9.01 -3.75
C MET A 415 7.58 7.68 -4.48
N ILE A 416 8.43 7.46 -5.46
CA ILE A 416 8.51 6.23 -6.24
C ILE A 416 9.96 5.75 -6.20
N ALA A 417 10.16 4.46 -5.95
CA ALA A 417 11.50 3.89 -5.89
C ALA A 417 11.48 2.42 -6.30
N GLY A 418 12.67 1.85 -6.47
CA GLY A 418 12.86 0.43 -6.76
C GLY A 418 12.55 0.07 -8.21
N SER A 419 12.72 -1.14 -8.50
CA SER A 419 12.56 -2.05 -9.61
C SER A 419 13.80 -2.92 -9.71
N ASN A 420 13.66 -4.20 -9.45
CA ASN A 420 14.70 -5.19 -9.67
C ASN A 420 14.08 -6.54 -10.08
N PRO A 421 13.74 -6.72 -11.36
CA PRO A 421 13.26 -8.00 -11.85
C PRO A 421 14.42 -8.96 -12.14
N ASN A 422 15.38 -9.09 -11.21
CA ASN A 422 16.58 -9.90 -11.36
C ASN A 422 16.89 -10.68 -10.08
N ALA A 423 17.63 -11.78 -10.22
CA ALA A 423 18.06 -12.60 -9.08
C ALA A 423 19.03 -11.85 -8.15
N ASP A 424 19.90 -11.03 -8.73
CA ASP A 424 20.88 -10.19 -8.04
C ASP A 424 20.92 -8.81 -8.70
N VAL A 425 21.81 -7.94 -8.28
CA VAL A 425 22.06 -6.64 -8.90
C VAL A 425 22.45 -6.81 -10.36
N GLU A 426 21.81 -6.05 -11.23
CA GLU A 426 21.97 -6.18 -12.69
C GLU A 426 22.01 -4.79 -13.36
N THR A 427 22.78 -4.68 -14.44
CA THR A 427 22.93 -3.47 -15.25
C THR A 427 22.26 -3.57 -16.63
N ARG A 428 21.93 -4.80 -17.07
CA ARG A 428 21.21 -5.06 -18.33
C ARG A 428 19.72 -4.75 -18.21
N PRO A 429 18.96 -4.72 -19.28
CA PRO A 429 17.51 -4.57 -19.22
C PRO A 429 16.81 -5.74 -18.48
N TYR A 430 15.95 -5.49 -17.51
CA TYR A 430 15.72 -4.22 -16.81
C TYR A 430 16.64 -4.16 -15.58
N LYS A 431 17.49 -3.14 -15.50
CA LYS A 431 18.49 -3.03 -14.43
C LYS A 431 17.88 -2.90 -13.03
N THR A 432 18.68 -3.17 -12.00
CA THR A 432 18.37 -2.79 -10.62
C THR A 432 18.32 -1.27 -10.50
N GLU A 433 17.22 -0.72 -9.98
CA GLU A 433 16.99 0.71 -9.97
C GLU A 433 17.01 1.29 -8.55
N TYR A 434 17.93 2.20 -8.32
CA TYR A 434 18.11 2.90 -7.05
C TYR A 434 17.61 4.34 -7.06
N GLN A 435 17.32 4.90 -8.24
CA GLN A 435 16.93 6.29 -8.40
C GLN A 435 15.54 6.53 -7.82
N VAL A 436 15.42 7.50 -6.91
CA VAL A 436 14.15 8.00 -6.42
C VAL A 436 13.52 8.96 -7.43
N GLU A 437 12.23 8.87 -7.63
CA GLU A 437 11.42 9.87 -8.32
C GLU A 437 10.32 10.40 -7.40
N TYR A 438 9.96 11.66 -7.57
CA TYR A 438 8.84 12.29 -6.88
C TYR A 438 7.80 12.77 -7.90
N ILE A 439 6.54 12.38 -7.69
CA ILE A 439 5.41 13.01 -8.36
C ILE A 439 4.84 14.09 -7.47
N SER A 440 4.87 15.33 -7.97
CA SER A 440 4.29 16.51 -7.33
C SER A 440 2.94 16.81 -7.95
N PRO A 441 1.83 16.60 -7.23
CA PRO A 441 0.49 16.97 -7.70
C PRO A 441 0.35 18.50 -7.89
N PRO A 442 -0.61 18.96 -8.69
CA PRO A 442 -0.80 20.38 -9.00
C PRO A 442 -1.02 21.29 -7.79
N TYR A 443 -1.47 20.76 -6.66
CA TYR A 443 -1.62 21.54 -5.43
C TYR A 443 -0.28 21.98 -4.82
N MET A 444 0.84 21.37 -5.21
CA MET A 444 2.17 21.73 -4.68
C MET A 444 2.60 23.13 -5.05
N THR A 445 2.07 23.71 -6.13
CA THR A 445 2.35 25.09 -6.57
C THR A 445 1.38 26.12 -6.01
N LYS A 446 0.39 25.68 -5.20
CA LYS A 446 -0.64 26.56 -4.62
C LYS A 446 -0.23 27.03 -3.22
N THR A 447 -0.80 28.17 -2.78
CA THR A 447 -0.69 28.57 -1.37
C THR A 447 -1.44 27.56 -0.51
N ARG A 448 -0.71 26.93 0.40
CA ARG A 448 -1.22 25.82 1.24
C ARG A 448 -1.70 26.33 2.59
N PRO A 449 -2.76 25.77 3.18
CA PRO A 449 -3.10 26.00 4.57
C PRO A 449 -1.98 25.49 5.48
N THR A 450 -1.82 26.10 6.66
CA THR A 450 -0.91 25.62 7.69
C THR A 450 -1.65 25.52 9.02
N TYR A 451 -1.22 24.60 9.88
CA TYR A 451 -1.76 24.41 11.21
C TYR A 451 -0.68 24.00 12.20
N THR A 452 -0.93 24.15 13.48
CA THR A 452 -0.03 23.81 14.58
C THR A 452 -0.81 23.20 15.75
N GLY A 453 -0.09 22.63 16.72
CA GLY A 453 -0.70 22.17 17.97
C GLY A 453 -1.39 20.80 17.89
N LEU A 454 -1.10 19.99 16.88
CA LEU A 454 -1.56 18.60 16.85
C LEU A 454 -0.96 17.84 18.04
N PRO A 455 -1.75 17.15 18.87
CA PRO A 455 -1.23 16.39 19.99
C PRO A 455 -0.42 15.17 19.51
N ALA A 456 0.52 14.68 20.30
CA ALA A 456 1.31 13.49 19.98
C ALA A 456 0.43 12.22 19.89
N THR A 457 -0.63 12.14 20.69
CA THR A 457 -1.63 11.07 20.67
C THR A 457 -3.02 11.65 20.56
N TRP A 458 -3.94 10.95 19.90
CA TRP A 458 -5.31 11.39 19.71
C TRP A 458 -6.30 10.23 19.88
N GLY A 459 -7.11 10.29 20.93
CA GLY A 459 -8.16 9.30 21.21
C GLY A 459 -9.31 9.37 20.22
N TYR A 460 -10.23 8.41 20.32
CA TYR A 460 -11.40 8.30 19.43
C TYR A 460 -12.55 9.19 19.89
N ASN A 461 -13.36 9.64 18.93
CA ASN A 461 -14.54 10.48 19.13
C ASN A 461 -14.25 11.73 19.98
N GLN A 462 -13.09 12.36 19.79
CA GLN A 462 -12.62 13.53 20.51
C GLN A 462 -12.46 14.73 19.58
N ASN A 463 -12.89 15.90 20.05
CA ASN A 463 -12.64 17.15 19.36
C ASN A 463 -11.29 17.73 19.77
N ILE A 464 -10.55 18.23 18.77
CA ILE A 464 -9.38 19.08 18.99
C ILE A 464 -9.60 20.42 18.29
N SER A 465 -8.99 21.45 18.83
CA SER A 465 -8.99 22.80 18.25
C SER A 465 -7.57 23.18 17.88
N LEU A 466 -7.32 23.37 16.60
CA LEU A 466 -5.99 23.66 16.07
C LEU A 466 -5.92 25.10 15.55
N PRO A 467 -4.91 25.88 15.92
CA PRO A 467 -4.59 27.12 15.24
C PRO A 467 -4.30 26.83 13.76
N VAL A 468 -4.96 27.57 12.85
CA VAL A 468 -4.85 27.38 11.41
C VAL A 468 -4.69 28.72 10.69
N THR A 469 -3.87 28.71 9.64
CA THR A 469 -3.80 29.81 8.67
C THR A 469 -4.31 29.34 7.34
N MET A 470 -5.42 29.93 6.88
CA MET A 470 -6.01 29.65 5.58
C MET A 470 -5.52 30.64 4.52
N PRO A 471 -5.39 30.21 3.24
CA PRO A 471 -5.13 31.15 2.16
C PRO A 471 -6.22 32.24 2.10
N THR A 472 -5.80 33.51 1.99
CA THR A 472 -6.70 34.66 2.06
C THR A 472 -7.72 34.75 0.93
N SER A 473 -7.43 34.11 -0.20
CA SER A 473 -8.30 34.09 -1.39
C SER A 473 -9.55 33.19 -1.23
N LEU A 474 -9.65 32.42 -0.15
CA LEU A 474 -10.71 31.43 0.07
C LEU A 474 -11.76 31.91 1.06
N ASN A 475 -13.02 32.13 0.60
CA ASN A 475 -14.10 32.62 1.47
C ASN A 475 -15.50 32.10 1.05
N PRO A 476 -16.14 31.17 1.77
CA PRO A 476 -15.54 30.23 2.72
C PRO A 476 -14.74 29.14 1.97
N PRO A 477 -13.73 28.53 2.56
CA PRO A 477 -13.03 27.42 1.93
C PRO A 477 -13.88 26.13 2.03
N ALA A 478 -13.85 25.31 0.96
CA ALA A 478 -14.27 23.91 1.07
C ALA A 478 -13.19 23.13 1.85
N LEU A 479 -13.54 22.63 3.02
CA LEU A 479 -12.60 21.95 3.91
C LEU A 479 -12.70 20.44 3.77
N LEU A 480 -11.53 19.79 3.82
CA LEU A 480 -11.38 18.35 3.95
C LEU A 480 -10.22 18.10 4.93
N CYS A 481 -10.49 17.42 6.04
CA CYS A 481 -9.46 16.95 6.94
C CYS A 481 -9.27 15.46 6.72
N SER A 482 -8.09 15.07 6.25
CA SER A 482 -7.77 13.71 5.87
C SER A 482 -6.80 13.10 6.86
N LEU A 483 -7.22 12.03 7.55
CA LEU A 483 -6.34 11.20 8.37
C LEU A 483 -5.87 10.04 7.51
N MET A 484 -4.56 9.99 7.24
CA MET A 484 -3.93 9.03 6.33
C MET A 484 -3.07 8.06 7.10
N ASP A 485 -3.20 6.78 6.79
CA ASP A 485 -2.25 5.78 7.30
C ASP A 485 -0.92 5.90 6.55
N LEU A 486 0.15 5.49 7.21
CA LEU A 486 1.48 5.47 6.61
C LEU A 486 1.59 4.39 5.53
N GLY A 487 0.87 3.28 5.72
CA GLY A 487 0.90 2.13 4.83
C GLY A 487 2.25 1.42 4.79
N TYR A 488 2.28 0.30 4.09
CA TYR A 488 3.49 -0.46 3.78
C TYR A 488 3.37 -1.07 2.39
N SER A 489 4.17 -0.58 1.44
CA SER A 489 4.07 -0.98 0.04
C SER A 489 5.11 -2.04 -0.33
N THR A 490 4.68 -3.10 -0.99
CA THR A 490 5.52 -4.13 -1.61
C THR A 490 4.72 -4.93 -2.64
N HIS A 491 5.32 -5.30 -3.77
CA HIS A 491 4.77 -6.24 -4.76
C HIS A 491 3.36 -5.90 -5.30
N GLY A 492 2.97 -4.61 -5.34
CA GLY A 492 1.63 -4.16 -5.75
C GLY A 492 0.58 -4.23 -4.63
N VAL A 493 0.97 -4.61 -3.41
CA VAL A 493 0.11 -4.58 -2.23
C VAL A 493 0.57 -3.44 -1.30
N HIS A 494 -0.34 -2.51 -1.01
CA HIS A 494 -0.09 -1.39 -0.10
C HIS A 494 -0.85 -1.64 1.19
N MET A 495 -0.25 -2.43 2.08
CA MET A 495 -0.84 -2.89 3.34
C MET A 495 -1.19 -1.71 4.24
N ASP A 496 -2.33 -1.79 4.92
CA ASP A 496 -2.87 -0.76 5.82
C ASP A 496 -3.12 0.61 5.18
N MET A 497 -2.91 0.80 3.87
CA MET A 497 -3.19 2.07 3.22
C MET A 497 -4.65 2.47 3.44
N ARG A 498 -4.86 3.62 4.08
CA ARG A 498 -6.18 4.07 4.53
C ARG A 498 -6.27 5.57 4.55
N MET A 499 -7.41 6.09 4.13
CA MET A 499 -7.79 7.48 4.34
C MET A 499 -9.14 7.55 5.05
N VAL A 500 -9.21 8.32 6.12
CA VAL A 500 -10.47 8.65 6.82
C VAL A 500 -10.72 10.13 6.71
N LYS A 501 -11.86 10.51 6.12
CA LYS A 501 -12.33 11.90 6.12
C LYS A 501 -12.91 12.23 7.47
N LEU A 502 -12.32 13.22 8.14
CA LEU A 502 -12.73 13.67 9.46
C LEU A 502 -13.76 14.80 9.38
N ARG A 503 -14.67 14.86 10.35
CA ARG A 503 -15.51 16.04 10.55
C ARG A 503 -14.62 17.20 10.94
N CYS A 504 -14.69 18.31 10.21
CA CYS A 504 -13.96 19.52 10.56
C CYS A 504 -14.73 20.78 10.14
N ASN A 505 -14.57 21.83 10.92
CA ASN A 505 -15.13 23.14 10.63
C ASN A 505 -14.22 24.26 11.11
N LEU A 506 -14.19 25.35 10.35
CA LEU A 506 -13.49 26.56 10.70
C LEU A 506 -14.38 27.42 11.61
N ALA A 507 -13.86 27.79 12.78
CA ALA A 507 -14.55 28.67 13.70
C ALA A 507 -14.76 30.06 13.07
N SER A 508 -15.68 30.86 13.63
CA SER A 508 -16.03 32.20 13.13
C SER A 508 -14.84 33.16 13.08
N ASN A 509 -13.86 32.99 13.96
CA ASN A 509 -12.60 33.75 13.96
C ASN A 509 -11.68 33.42 12.77
N ARG A 510 -11.96 32.36 11.98
CA ARG A 510 -11.19 31.88 10.83
C ARG A 510 -9.74 31.52 11.13
N ARG A 511 -9.38 31.36 12.39
CA ARG A 511 -8.04 31.02 12.88
C ARG A 511 -8.00 29.75 13.71
N THR A 512 -9.17 29.15 13.96
CA THR A 512 -9.30 27.92 14.73
C THR A 512 -10.04 26.89 13.91
N LEU A 513 -9.43 25.74 13.68
CA LEU A 513 -10.03 24.57 13.03
C LEU A 513 -10.42 23.57 14.12
N ILE A 514 -11.68 23.21 14.16
CA ILE A 514 -12.21 22.18 15.06
C ILE A 514 -12.33 20.89 14.27
N ILE A 515 -11.67 19.82 14.74
CA ILE A 515 -11.65 18.50 14.07
C ILE A 515 -12.09 17.44 15.07
N THR A 516 -12.95 16.53 14.62
CA THR A 516 -13.36 15.34 15.39
C THR A 516 -12.61 14.12 14.88
N SER A 517 -11.95 13.38 15.78
CA SER A 517 -11.24 12.12 15.46
C SER A 517 -12.20 11.03 14.98
N PRO A 518 -11.68 9.93 14.38
CA PRO A 518 -12.49 8.78 14.04
C PRO A 518 -13.31 8.26 15.22
N PRO A 519 -14.51 7.69 14.99
CA PRO A 519 -15.38 7.27 16.08
C PRO A 519 -14.85 6.09 16.90
N ASN A 520 -14.08 5.20 16.29
CA ASN A 520 -13.55 4.00 16.93
C ASN A 520 -12.36 3.41 16.17
N ALA A 521 -11.77 2.36 16.74
CA ALA A 521 -10.60 1.68 16.21
C ALA A 521 -10.83 0.86 14.92
N ASN A 522 -12.07 0.54 14.57
CA ASN A 522 -12.37 -0.15 13.32
C ASN A 522 -12.30 0.82 12.13
N ILE A 523 -12.68 2.09 12.34
CA ILE A 523 -12.62 3.12 11.29
C ILE A 523 -11.15 3.50 11.03
N TYR A 524 -10.37 3.68 12.10
CA TYR A 524 -8.93 3.87 12.03
C TYR A 524 -8.28 3.09 13.18
N PRO A 525 -7.52 2.00 12.91
CA PRO A 525 -6.88 1.23 13.96
C PRO A 525 -5.82 2.07 14.69
N PRO A 526 -5.59 1.84 16.01
CA PRO A 526 -4.59 2.60 16.74
C PRO A 526 -3.20 2.43 16.11
N GLY A 527 -2.44 3.52 16.06
CA GLY A 527 -1.13 3.57 15.45
C GLY A 527 -0.85 4.89 14.77
N PRO A 528 0.27 5.01 14.03
CA PRO A 528 0.67 6.26 13.43
C PRO A 528 -0.23 6.70 12.29
N ALA A 529 -0.41 8.00 12.17
CA ALA A 529 -1.20 8.65 11.13
C ALA A 529 -0.59 9.97 10.70
N TRP A 530 -0.89 10.40 9.47
CA TRP A 530 -0.67 11.73 8.95
C TRP A 530 -1.98 12.50 8.89
N LEU A 531 -2.05 13.68 9.53
CA LEU A 531 -3.18 14.59 9.38
C LEU A 531 -2.89 15.63 8.30
N PHE A 532 -3.70 15.67 7.25
CA PHE A 532 -3.71 16.74 6.26
C PHE A 532 -4.95 17.62 6.45
N VAL A 533 -4.78 18.94 6.36
CA VAL A 533 -5.87 19.91 6.28
C VAL A 533 -5.91 20.44 4.85
N CYS A 534 -6.96 20.12 4.12
CA CYS A 534 -7.13 20.57 2.73
C CYS A 534 -8.13 21.72 2.67
N ALA A 535 -7.78 22.77 1.92
CA ALA A 535 -8.67 23.91 1.62
C ALA A 535 -8.82 24.01 0.09
N ASN A 536 -10.04 23.83 -0.42
CA ASN A 536 -10.35 23.79 -1.87
C ASN A 536 -9.44 22.80 -2.65
N GLY A 537 -9.22 21.60 -2.09
CA GLY A 537 -8.39 20.56 -2.70
C GLY A 537 -6.88 20.79 -2.57
N VAL A 538 -6.44 21.82 -1.85
CA VAL A 538 -5.02 22.10 -1.58
C VAL A 538 -4.67 21.67 -0.16
N PRO A 539 -3.88 20.58 0.03
CA PRO A 539 -3.52 20.07 1.35
C PRO A 539 -2.43 20.92 2.03
N SER A 540 -2.46 20.98 3.35
CA SER A 540 -1.32 21.38 4.19
C SER A 540 -0.14 20.42 4.03
N ARG A 541 1.03 20.73 4.63
CA ARG A 541 1.93 19.66 5.06
C ARG A 541 1.25 18.87 6.17
N ALA A 542 1.47 17.56 6.21
CA ALA A 542 0.96 16.72 7.28
C ALA A 542 1.82 16.86 8.55
N GLN A 543 1.18 16.62 9.68
CA GLN A 543 1.87 16.34 10.94
C GLN A 543 1.50 14.93 11.39
N SER A 544 2.44 14.27 12.07
CA SER A 544 2.26 12.92 12.59
C SER A 544 1.48 12.95 13.90
N VAL A 545 0.63 11.94 14.11
CA VAL A 545 -0.09 11.69 15.35
C VAL A 545 -0.21 10.18 15.56
N LEU A 546 -0.16 9.71 16.80
CA LEU A 546 -0.55 8.34 17.15
C LEU A 546 -2.04 8.31 17.50
N MET A 547 -2.82 7.62 16.69
CA MET A 547 -4.22 7.34 17.01
C MET A 547 -4.32 6.35 18.17
N GLY A 548 -5.25 6.61 19.09
CA GLY A 548 -5.38 5.86 20.33
C GLY A 548 -4.50 6.43 21.46
N THR A 549 -4.03 5.57 22.35
CA THR A 549 -3.24 5.96 23.54
C THR A 549 -1.73 6.01 23.27
N GLY A 550 -1.28 5.47 22.14
CA GLY A 550 0.14 5.25 21.85
C GLY A 550 0.76 4.07 22.63
N ALA A 551 -0.05 3.31 23.36
CA ALA A 551 0.40 2.11 24.04
C ALA A 551 0.73 0.98 23.06
N SER A 552 1.61 0.07 23.46
CA SER A 552 1.88 -1.17 22.72
C SER A 552 0.62 -2.02 22.57
N PRO A 553 0.55 -2.87 21.54
CA PRO A 553 -0.53 -3.85 21.42
C PRO A 553 -0.64 -4.72 22.68
N PRO A 554 -1.81 -5.31 22.95
CA PRO A 554 -1.96 -6.27 24.04
C PRO A 554 -0.98 -7.44 23.91
N VAL A 555 -0.39 -7.84 25.04
CA VAL A 555 0.57 -8.94 25.12
C VAL A 555 -0.03 -10.07 25.97
N ASP A 556 -0.10 -11.28 25.41
CA ASP A 556 -0.42 -12.51 26.12
C ASP A 556 0.88 -13.29 26.34
N GLN A 557 1.45 -13.18 27.55
CA GLN A 557 2.72 -13.83 27.85
C GLN A 557 2.61 -15.36 27.78
N GLY A 558 1.45 -15.93 28.17
CA GLY A 558 1.24 -17.37 28.08
C GLY A 558 1.24 -17.88 26.64
N ALA A 559 0.64 -17.12 25.71
CA ALA A 559 0.67 -17.42 24.30
C ALA A 559 2.08 -17.31 23.71
N ILE A 560 2.85 -16.30 24.11
CA ILE A 560 4.25 -16.14 23.70
C ILE A 560 5.10 -17.32 24.19
N ASP A 561 5.04 -17.64 25.47
CA ASP A 561 5.82 -18.73 26.07
C ASP A 561 5.49 -20.08 25.43
N TYR A 562 4.19 -20.33 25.19
CA TYR A 562 3.74 -21.54 24.50
C TYR A 562 4.26 -21.60 23.06
N MET A 563 4.13 -20.51 22.31
CA MET A 563 4.62 -20.41 20.93
C MET A 563 6.13 -20.67 20.87
N LEU A 564 6.92 -20.01 21.73
CA LEU A 564 8.38 -20.17 21.75
C LEU A 564 8.81 -21.60 22.13
N ALA A 565 8.06 -22.28 23.02
CA ALA A 565 8.34 -23.66 23.41
C ALA A 565 7.96 -24.70 22.34
N ASN A 566 7.00 -24.39 21.44
CA ASN A 566 6.44 -25.33 20.48
C ASN A 566 6.79 -25.02 19.02
N THR A 567 7.65 -24.04 18.78
CA THR A 567 8.17 -23.74 17.43
C THR A 567 9.69 -23.80 17.44
N GLY A 568 10.29 -24.38 16.40
CA GLY A 568 11.73 -24.27 16.17
C GLY A 568 12.10 -22.82 15.82
N GLY A 569 13.19 -22.30 16.40
CA GLY A 569 13.84 -21.10 15.85
C GLY A 569 14.52 -21.42 14.51
N PRO A 570 14.86 -20.40 13.70
CA PRO A 570 15.63 -20.57 12.47
C PRO A 570 17.03 -21.11 12.72
#